data_4ed1cecfb0175aacab8d2d2d7b38baec
#
_entry.id   4ed1cecfb0175aacab8d2d2d7b38baec
#
_cell.length_a   1.000
_cell.length_b   1.000
_cell.length_c   1.000
_cell.angle_alpha   90.00
_cell.angle_beta   90.00
_cell.angle_gamma   90.00
#
_symmetry.space_group_name_H-M   'P 1'
#
loop_
_entity.id
_entity.type
_entity.pdbx_description
1 polymer ?
#
loop_
_entity_poly.entity_id
_entity_poly.type
_entity_poly.pdbx_seq_one_letter_code
_entity_poly.pdbx_strand_id
1 'polypeptide(L)'
;DTTIDGIAYHGKTDLGILRAALERMGIPGKVFEAKLPDALNVVCLDVAANASRIVANVCEGIPEVLARLKTAGKLLGVASGNLEAVGWHKVAAAGLRQFFSFGCFSDRSELRVDIFRQGVAEARRRLGENAVVCFIGDTPEDIRAAHGVSAQVVAVCTGIFKNDELACHAPDACVSSCMELLAS
;
A
#
# COMPACT_ATOMS: atom_id res chain seq x y z
N ASP A 1 3.25 21.87 -18.09
CA ASP A 1 3.17 21.45 -16.70
C ASP A 1 2.21 20.29 -16.59
N THR A 2 2.68 19.17 -16.03
CA THR A 2 1.86 17.99 -15.80
C THR A 2 1.19 18.11 -14.45
N THR A 3 -0.14 17.97 -14.40
CA THR A 3 -0.91 18.00 -13.15
C THR A 3 -1.75 16.73 -13.02
N ILE A 4 -1.99 16.31 -11.79
CA ILE A 4 -2.92 15.22 -11.45
C ILE A 4 -4.35 15.72 -11.22
N ASP A 5 -4.64 17.01 -11.44
CA ASP A 5 -5.95 17.59 -11.27
C ASP A 5 -7.01 16.85 -12.10
N GLY A 6 -8.09 16.46 -11.46
CA GLY A 6 -9.17 15.69 -12.08
C GLY A 6 -8.85 14.20 -12.32
N ILE A 7 -7.76 13.68 -11.77
CA ILE A 7 -7.50 12.23 -11.69
C ILE A 7 -7.93 11.75 -10.30
N ALA A 8 -8.82 10.77 -10.26
CA ALA A 8 -9.16 10.11 -9.00
C ALA A 8 -7.95 9.30 -8.50
N TYR A 9 -7.30 9.74 -7.44
CA TYR A 9 -6.05 9.13 -6.94
C TYR A 9 -6.23 8.32 -5.65
N HIS A 10 -7.32 8.53 -4.90
CA HIS A 10 -7.57 7.79 -3.66
C HIS A 10 -7.69 6.28 -3.93
N GLY A 11 -6.89 5.48 -3.24
CA GLY A 11 -6.84 4.03 -3.43
C GLY A 11 -6.14 3.56 -4.72
N LYS A 12 -5.67 4.47 -5.57
CA LYS A 12 -4.91 4.15 -6.79
C LYS A 12 -3.42 3.93 -6.48
N THR A 13 -2.73 3.28 -7.42
CA THR A 13 -1.28 3.12 -7.37
C THR A 13 -0.58 4.33 -8.01
N ASP A 14 0.63 4.64 -7.55
CA ASP A 14 1.44 5.72 -8.15
C ASP A 14 1.68 5.48 -9.65
N LEU A 15 1.93 4.21 -10.04
CA LEU A 15 2.11 3.85 -11.44
C LEU A 15 0.83 4.07 -12.26
N GLY A 16 -0.33 3.69 -11.71
CA GLY A 16 -1.63 3.92 -12.36
C GLY A 16 -1.98 5.41 -12.49
N ILE A 17 -1.63 6.22 -11.48
CA ILE A 17 -1.81 7.68 -11.52
C ILE A 17 -0.90 8.29 -12.59
N LEU A 18 0.37 7.86 -12.65
CA LEU A 18 1.32 8.33 -13.65
C LEU A 18 0.84 8.01 -15.07
N ARG A 19 0.38 6.77 -15.30
CA ARG A 19 -0.20 6.38 -16.60
C ARG A 19 -1.38 7.28 -16.97
N ALA A 20 -2.35 7.41 -16.08
CA ALA A 20 -3.54 8.22 -16.35
C ALA A 20 -3.20 9.69 -16.63
N ALA A 21 -2.22 10.25 -15.95
CA ALA A 21 -1.74 11.61 -16.18
C ALA A 21 -1.13 11.77 -17.59
N LEU A 22 -0.29 10.83 -18.00
CA LEU A 22 0.35 10.89 -19.32
C LEU A 22 -0.61 10.58 -20.47
N GLU A 23 -1.57 9.68 -20.28
CA GLU A 23 -2.64 9.44 -21.27
C GLU A 23 -3.48 10.70 -21.52
N ARG A 24 -3.81 11.46 -20.47
CA ARG A 24 -4.50 12.75 -20.62
C ARG A 24 -3.69 13.78 -21.40
N MET A 25 -2.39 13.69 -21.40
CA MET A 25 -1.48 14.51 -22.21
C MET A 25 -1.34 14.00 -23.63
N GLY A 26 -2.02 12.92 -24.01
CA GLY A 26 -1.92 12.30 -25.33
C GLY A 26 -0.64 11.50 -25.53
N ILE A 27 0.06 11.11 -24.48
CA ILE A 27 1.24 10.26 -24.57
C ILE A 27 0.79 8.81 -24.82
N PRO A 28 1.17 8.19 -25.95
CA PRO A 28 0.78 6.81 -26.24
C PRO A 28 1.36 5.82 -25.23
N GLY A 29 0.59 4.78 -24.85
CA GLY A 29 1.00 3.76 -23.89
C GLY A 29 2.34 3.09 -24.24
N LYS A 30 2.62 2.87 -25.53
CA LYS A 30 3.93 2.34 -25.98
C LYS A 30 5.12 3.25 -25.62
N VAL A 31 4.93 4.56 -25.65
CA VAL A 31 5.96 5.53 -25.26
C VAL A 31 6.13 5.50 -23.74
N PHE A 32 5.03 5.41 -23.01
CA PHE A 32 5.05 5.23 -21.55
C PHE A 32 5.86 3.99 -21.15
N GLU A 33 5.53 2.82 -21.71
CA GLU A 33 6.23 1.56 -21.42
C GLU A 33 7.73 1.65 -21.71
N ALA A 34 8.10 2.22 -22.84
CA ALA A 34 9.51 2.36 -23.23
C ALA A 34 10.31 3.30 -22.31
N LYS A 35 9.63 4.29 -21.69
CA LYS A 35 10.25 5.30 -20.83
C LYS A 35 10.06 5.04 -19.33
N LEU A 36 9.28 4.05 -18.97
CA LEU A 36 8.99 3.73 -17.58
C LEU A 36 10.25 3.49 -16.72
N PRO A 37 11.26 2.71 -17.16
CA PRO A 37 12.47 2.52 -16.37
C PRO A 37 13.21 3.83 -16.08
N ASP A 38 13.29 4.73 -17.06
CA ASP A 38 13.93 6.04 -16.91
C ASP A 38 13.12 6.90 -15.90
N ALA A 39 11.79 6.90 -16.02
CA ALA A 39 10.91 7.64 -15.13
C ALA A 39 11.01 7.14 -13.67
N LEU A 40 11.00 5.84 -13.46
CA LEU A 40 11.18 5.24 -12.14
C LEU A 40 12.55 5.60 -11.53
N ASN A 41 13.61 5.59 -12.34
CA ASN A 41 14.93 6.00 -11.88
C ASN A 41 14.97 7.47 -11.44
N VAL A 42 14.33 8.37 -12.20
CA VAL A 42 14.22 9.80 -11.83
C VAL A 42 13.48 9.94 -10.49
N VAL A 43 12.36 9.23 -10.29
CA VAL A 43 11.62 9.25 -9.02
C VAL A 43 12.49 8.74 -7.87
N CYS A 44 13.23 7.64 -8.06
CA CYS A 44 14.13 7.10 -7.04
C CYS A 44 15.21 8.12 -6.64
N LEU A 45 15.81 8.80 -7.60
CA LEU A 45 16.83 9.83 -7.35
C LEU A 45 16.25 11.05 -6.62
N ASP A 46 15.06 11.51 -7.04
CA ASP A 46 14.39 12.64 -6.41
C ASP A 46 13.99 12.33 -4.97
N VAL A 47 13.40 11.15 -4.73
CA VAL A 47 13.03 10.69 -3.39
C VAL A 47 14.27 10.59 -2.49
N ALA A 48 15.38 10.05 -2.99
CA ALA A 48 16.63 9.96 -2.23
C ALA A 48 17.18 11.36 -1.87
N ALA A 49 17.15 12.29 -2.82
CA ALA A 49 17.62 13.68 -2.61
C ALA A 49 16.73 14.46 -1.65
N ASN A 50 15.43 14.15 -1.61
CA ASN A 50 14.43 14.85 -0.80
C ASN A 50 13.91 14.04 0.39
N ALA A 51 14.54 12.93 0.75
CA ALA A 51 14.10 12.01 1.81
C ALA A 51 13.79 12.71 3.14
N SER A 52 14.59 13.71 3.53
CA SER A 52 14.39 14.47 4.76
C SER A 52 13.14 15.38 4.76
N ARG A 53 12.53 15.59 3.60
CA ARG A 53 11.28 16.37 3.45
C ARG A 53 10.02 15.48 3.51
N ILE A 54 10.21 14.16 3.47
CA ILE A 54 9.09 13.21 3.56
C ILE A 54 8.65 13.16 5.02
N VAL A 55 7.47 13.70 5.28
CA VAL A 55 6.80 13.64 6.57
C VAL A 55 5.76 12.52 6.51
N ALA A 56 5.81 11.60 7.45
CA ALA A 56 4.83 10.54 7.59
C ALA A 56 4.09 10.70 8.93
N ASN A 57 2.79 10.88 8.86
CA ASN A 57 1.94 10.84 10.04
C ASN A 57 1.62 9.38 10.37
N VAL A 58 1.94 8.97 11.58
CA VAL A 58 1.65 7.61 12.07
C VAL A 58 0.28 7.62 12.73
N CYS A 59 -0.59 6.71 12.32
CA CYS A 59 -1.88 6.54 12.99
C CYS A 59 -1.65 6.04 14.43
N GLU A 60 -2.39 6.60 15.36
CA GLU A 60 -2.34 6.23 16.78
C GLU A 60 -2.56 4.71 16.96
N GLY A 61 -1.73 4.07 17.77
CA GLY A 61 -1.77 2.64 18.06
C GLY A 61 -1.01 1.75 17.08
N ILE A 62 -0.61 2.25 15.90
CA ILE A 62 0.11 1.41 14.91
C ILE A 62 1.44 0.87 15.43
N PRO A 63 2.32 1.65 16.08
CA PRO A 63 3.58 1.11 16.62
C PRO A 63 3.34 -0.05 17.60
N GLU A 64 2.34 0.08 18.47
CA GLU A 64 1.96 -0.91 19.48
C GLU A 64 1.37 -2.17 18.83
N VAL A 65 0.49 -2.02 17.84
CA VAL A 65 -0.07 -3.13 17.04
C VAL A 65 1.06 -3.91 16.37
N LEU A 66 1.97 -3.23 15.68
CA LEU A 66 3.10 -3.87 14.99
C LEU A 66 4.04 -4.58 15.97
N ALA A 67 4.32 -3.96 17.12
CA ALA A 67 5.13 -4.57 18.16
C ALA A 67 4.47 -5.84 18.73
N ARG A 68 3.17 -5.80 19.01
CA ARG A 68 2.40 -6.96 19.48
C ARG A 68 2.39 -8.10 18.46
N LEU A 69 2.12 -7.79 17.18
CA LEU A 69 2.13 -8.78 16.11
C LEU A 69 3.51 -9.42 15.94
N LYS A 70 4.57 -8.62 16.00
CA LYS A 70 5.95 -9.10 15.92
C LYS A 70 6.30 -10.01 17.11
N THR A 71 5.91 -9.63 18.33
CA THR A 71 6.10 -10.46 19.54
C THR A 71 5.32 -11.77 19.45
N ALA A 72 4.15 -11.76 18.82
CA ALA A 72 3.34 -12.95 18.53
C ALA A 72 3.91 -13.80 17.37
N GLY A 73 5.12 -13.51 16.88
CA GLY A 73 5.79 -14.27 15.82
C GLY A 73 5.17 -14.10 14.43
N LYS A 74 4.35 -13.05 14.21
CA LYS A 74 3.73 -12.83 12.89
C LYS A 74 4.75 -12.26 11.91
N LEU A 75 4.70 -12.75 10.66
CA LEU A 75 5.44 -12.17 9.55
C LEU A 75 4.72 -10.90 9.08
N LEU A 76 5.43 -9.79 9.08
CA LEU A 76 4.87 -8.49 8.68
C LEU A 76 5.48 -8.04 7.35
N GLY A 77 4.61 -7.63 6.43
CA GLY A 77 4.96 -7.05 5.14
C GLY A 77 4.20 -5.74 4.90
N VAL A 78 4.75 -4.92 4.01
CA VAL A 78 4.06 -3.72 3.48
C VAL A 78 3.48 -4.06 2.12
N ALA A 79 2.20 -3.71 1.89
CA ALA A 79 1.59 -3.71 0.56
C ALA A 79 1.07 -2.29 0.29
N SER A 80 1.65 -1.62 -0.70
CA SER A 80 1.33 -0.19 -0.94
C SER A 80 1.25 0.12 -2.42
N GLY A 81 0.29 0.99 -2.77
CA GLY A 81 0.20 1.59 -4.11
C GLY A 81 1.31 2.59 -4.42
N ASN A 82 2.15 2.96 -3.47
CA ASN A 82 3.33 3.78 -3.76
C ASN A 82 4.38 3.00 -4.56
N LEU A 83 5.25 3.72 -5.27
CA LEU A 83 6.50 3.16 -5.78
C LEU A 83 7.40 2.72 -4.62
N GLU A 84 8.22 1.69 -4.80
CA GLU A 84 9.02 1.07 -3.74
C GLU A 84 9.90 2.09 -3.00
N ALA A 85 10.62 2.94 -3.74
CA ALA A 85 11.45 3.97 -3.15
C ALA A 85 10.64 4.93 -2.25
N VAL A 86 9.47 5.38 -2.73
CA VAL A 86 8.56 6.26 -1.97
C VAL A 86 8.02 5.54 -0.73
N GLY A 87 7.52 4.32 -0.92
CA GLY A 87 6.92 3.51 0.15
C GLY A 87 7.90 3.25 1.29
N TRP A 88 9.10 2.79 0.98
CA TRP A 88 10.12 2.53 2.01
C TRP A 88 10.59 3.80 2.71
N HIS A 89 10.72 4.93 2.00
CA HIS A 89 11.06 6.20 2.66
C HIS A 89 9.96 6.67 3.61
N LYS A 90 8.69 6.55 3.23
CA LYS A 90 7.56 6.85 4.13
C LYS A 90 7.56 5.96 5.38
N VAL A 91 7.75 4.66 5.21
CA VAL A 91 7.82 3.71 6.33
C VAL A 91 9.01 4.00 7.25
N ALA A 92 10.16 4.38 6.68
CA ALA A 92 11.34 4.76 7.46
C ALA A 92 11.14 6.09 8.20
N ALA A 93 10.58 7.11 7.54
CA ALA A 93 10.24 8.40 8.15
C ALA A 93 9.23 8.26 9.29
N ALA A 94 8.32 7.28 9.19
CA ALA A 94 7.39 6.89 10.26
C ALA A 94 8.06 6.15 11.43
N GLY A 95 9.36 5.79 11.34
CA GLY A 95 10.05 4.98 12.35
C GLY A 95 9.58 3.52 12.41
N LEU A 96 8.96 3.00 11.34
CA LEU A 96 8.33 1.68 11.34
C LEU A 96 9.09 0.61 10.55
N ARG A 97 10.22 0.97 9.89
CA ARG A 97 10.96 0.08 8.97
C ARG A 97 11.37 -1.25 9.59
N GLN A 98 11.72 -1.25 10.86
CA GLN A 98 12.20 -2.42 11.61
C GLN A 98 11.14 -3.50 11.86
N PHE A 99 9.86 -3.19 11.65
CA PHE A 99 8.78 -4.16 11.82
C PHE A 99 8.60 -5.05 10.59
N PHE A 100 8.94 -4.55 9.41
CA PHE A 100 8.60 -5.20 8.14
C PHE A 100 9.77 -5.97 7.55
N SER A 101 9.51 -7.22 7.16
CA SER A 101 10.47 -8.14 6.57
C SER A 101 10.51 -8.06 5.05
N PHE A 102 9.46 -7.55 4.40
CA PHE A 102 9.35 -7.39 2.96
C PHE A 102 8.35 -6.30 2.61
N GLY A 103 8.34 -5.89 1.34
CA GLY A 103 7.35 -4.97 0.78
C GLY A 103 6.98 -5.35 -0.64
N CYS A 104 5.74 -5.06 -1.01
CA CYS A 104 5.20 -5.18 -2.35
C CYS A 104 4.62 -3.83 -2.76
N PHE A 105 5.06 -3.32 -3.90
CA PHE A 105 4.83 -1.94 -4.33
C PHE A 105 4.39 -1.89 -5.79
N SER A 106 4.09 -0.68 -6.28
CA SER A 106 3.47 -0.50 -7.58
C SER A 106 4.44 -0.45 -8.77
N ASP A 107 5.74 -0.58 -8.56
CA ASP A 107 6.75 -0.42 -9.63
C ASP A 107 6.50 -1.30 -10.86
N ARG A 108 5.81 -2.41 -10.69
CA ARG A 108 5.46 -3.36 -11.74
C ARG A 108 3.97 -3.68 -11.81
N SER A 109 3.14 -2.96 -11.07
CA SER A 109 1.72 -3.28 -10.90
C SER A 109 0.89 -2.03 -10.78
N GLU A 110 0.02 -1.79 -11.76
CA GLU A 110 -0.91 -0.67 -11.73
C GLU A 110 -2.16 -0.96 -10.88
N LEU A 111 -2.46 -2.24 -10.69
CA LEU A 111 -3.63 -2.67 -9.93
C LEU A 111 -3.23 -3.11 -8.52
N ARG A 112 -3.97 -2.64 -7.51
CA ARG A 112 -3.72 -3.01 -6.12
C ARG A 112 -3.82 -4.51 -5.86
N VAL A 113 -4.74 -5.20 -6.54
CA VAL A 113 -4.89 -6.65 -6.44
C VAL A 113 -3.62 -7.41 -6.83
N ASP A 114 -2.83 -6.89 -7.77
CA ASP A 114 -1.57 -7.54 -8.17
C ASP A 114 -0.48 -7.35 -7.12
N ILE A 115 -0.46 -6.19 -6.45
CA ILE A 115 0.42 -5.94 -5.30
C ILE A 115 0.06 -6.89 -4.15
N PHE A 116 -1.22 -7.07 -3.86
CA PHE A 116 -1.69 -7.99 -2.83
C PHE A 116 -1.38 -9.46 -3.18
N ARG A 117 -1.49 -9.83 -4.46
CA ARG A 117 -1.08 -11.15 -4.96
C ARG A 117 0.40 -11.43 -4.73
N GLN A 118 1.26 -10.43 -4.97
CA GLN A 118 2.68 -10.53 -4.64
C GLN A 118 2.90 -10.70 -3.13
N GLY A 119 2.16 -9.97 -2.29
CA GLY A 119 2.21 -10.09 -0.84
C GLY A 119 1.83 -11.48 -0.35
N VAL A 120 0.74 -12.06 -0.87
CA VAL A 120 0.32 -13.44 -0.57
C VAL A 120 1.38 -14.44 -1.01
N ALA A 121 1.90 -14.31 -2.23
CA ALA A 121 2.94 -15.20 -2.75
C ALA A 121 4.22 -15.15 -1.89
N GLU A 122 4.65 -13.96 -1.48
CA GLU A 122 5.84 -13.80 -0.65
C GLU A 122 5.64 -14.35 0.78
N ALA A 123 4.44 -14.17 1.35
CA ALA A 123 4.10 -14.75 2.65
C ALA A 123 4.12 -16.29 2.58
N ARG A 124 3.51 -16.89 1.54
CA ARG A 124 3.50 -18.35 1.34
C ARG A 124 4.89 -18.90 1.07
N ARG A 125 5.70 -18.21 0.29
CA ARG A 125 7.10 -18.60 0.06
C ARG A 125 7.91 -18.69 1.36
N ARG A 126 7.62 -17.82 2.34
CA ARG A 126 8.36 -17.76 3.62
C ARG A 126 7.79 -18.69 4.69
N LEU A 127 6.49 -18.88 4.73
CA LEU A 127 5.79 -19.59 5.80
C LEU A 127 5.15 -20.90 5.37
N GLY A 128 5.17 -21.23 4.07
CA GLY A 128 4.51 -22.39 3.49
C GLY A 128 3.15 -22.05 2.88
N GLU A 129 2.67 -22.93 1.98
CA GLU A 129 1.48 -22.71 1.15
C GLU A 129 0.18 -22.49 1.96
N ASN A 130 0.12 -23.02 3.18
CA ASN A 130 -1.04 -22.89 4.07
C ASN A 130 -1.02 -21.59 4.91
N ALA A 131 -0.10 -20.66 4.65
CA ALA A 131 -0.04 -19.40 5.37
C ALA A 131 -1.34 -18.61 5.18
N VAL A 132 -1.98 -18.24 6.29
CA VAL A 132 -3.12 -17.32 6.31
C VAL A 132 -2.58 -15.90 6.24
N VAL A 133 -3.07 -15.14 5.26
CA VAL A 133 -2.69 -13.74 5.06
C VAL A 133 -3.88 -12.86 5.40
N CYS A 134 -3.64 -11.83 6.20
CA CYS A 134 -4.61 -10.79 6.53
C CYS A 134 -4.02 -9.43 6.17
N PHE A 135 -4.76 -8.66 5.38
CA PHE A 135 -4.42 -7.26 5.08
C PHE A 135 -5.12 -6.33 6.08
N ILE A 136 -4.45 -5.24 6.41
CA ILE A 136 -5.03 -4.12 7.17
C ILE A 136 -4.97 -2.91 6.25
N GLY A 137 -6.12 -2.30 5.97
CA GLY A 137 -6.21 -1.18 5.03
C GLY A 137 -7.36 -0.24 5.37
N ASP A 138 -7.38 0.94 4.75
CA ASP A 138 -8.31 2.02 5.05
C ASP A 138 -9.14 2.47 3.82
N THR A 139 -9.08 1.70 2.73
CA THR A 139 -9.81 2.02 1.49
C THR A 139 -10.66 0.86 0.98
N PRO A 140 -11.76 1.15 0.25
CA PRO A 140 -12.53 0.13 -0.47
C PRO A 140 -11.66 -0.69 -1.44
N GLU A 141 -10.61 -0.10 -2.01
CA GLU A 141 -9.68 -0.80 -2.91
C GLU A 141 -8.87 -1.86 -2.17
N ASP A 142 -8.50 -1.62 -0.89
CA ASP A 142 -7.81 -2.61 -0.08
C ASP A 142 -8.69 -3.84 0.16
N ILE A 143 -9.97 -3.59 0.49
CA ILE A 143 -10.93 -4.68 0.71
C ILE A 143 -11.13 -5.49 -0.56
N ARG A 144 -11.39 -4.81 -1.70
CA ARG A 144 -11.54 -5.48 -3.00
C ARG A 144 -10.29 -6.27 -3.42
N ALA A 145 -9.12 -5.70 -3.19
CA ALA A 145 -7.85 -6.34 -3.53
C ALA A 145 -7.60 -7.60 -2.68
N ALA A 146 -7.89 -7.54 -1.37
CA ALA A 146 -7.77 -8.69 -0.47
C ALA A 146 -8.72 -9.82 -0.88
N HIS A 147 -9.98 -9.51 -1.17
CA HIS A 147 -10.96 -10.49 -1.67
C HIS A 147 -10.51 -11.09 -3.02
N GLY A 148 -9.96 -10.27 -3.91
CA GLY A 148 -9.44 -10.70 -5.22
C GLY A 148 -8.27 -11.68 -5.16
N VAL A 149 -7.66 -11.85 -3.98
CA VAL A 149 -6.58 -12.82 -3.71
C VAL A 149 -6.96 -13.84 -2.64
N SER A 150 -8.23 -13.90 -2.24
CA SER A 150 -8.75 -14.80 -1.20
C SER A 150 -7.99 -14.68 0.13
N ALA A 151 -7.61 -13.47 0.50
CA ALA A 151 -7.00 -13.13 1.78
C ALA A 151 -8.02 -12.47 2.70
N GLN A 152 -7.76 -12.55 4.00
CA GLN A 152 -8.53 -11.80 5.00
C GLN A 152 -8.22 -10.31 4.95
N VAL A 153 -9.16 -9.48 5.39
CA VAL A 153 -8.96 -8.04 5.48
C VAL A 153 -9.65 -7.42 6.70
N VAL A 154 -8.89 -6.63 7.43
CA VAL A 154 -9.41 -5.74 8.47
C VAL A 154 -9.41 -4.32 7.93
N ALA A 155 -10.59 -3.72 7.83
CA ALA A 155 -10.72 -2.31 7.46
C ALA A 155 -10.55 -1.42 8.70
N VAL A 156 -9.78 -0.33 8.57
CA VAL A 156 -9.54 0.64 9.66
C VAL A 156 -9.92 2.03 9.18
N CYS A 157 -10.80 2.74 9.92
CA CYS A 157 -11.30 4.07 9.56
C CYS A 157 -10.28 5.19 9.89
N THR A 158 -9.03 5.03 9.47
CA THR A 158 -7.96 6.02 9.71
C THR A 158 -7.73 6.96 8.53
N GLY A 159 -8.30 6.65 7.37
CA GLY A 159 -8.23 7.45 6.14
C GLY A 159 -9.44 8.36 5.98
N ILE A 160 -9.81 8.61 4.73
CA ILE A 160 -10.95 9.47 4.37
C ILE A 160 -12.31 8.76 4.44
N PHE A 161 -12.30 7.40 4.42
CA PHE A 161 -13.52 6.60 4.40
C PHE A 161 -14.01 6.30 5.82
N LYS A 162 -15.33 6.39 6.00
CA LYS A 162 -16.00 6.11 7.26
C LYS A 162 -16.35 4.62 7.38
N ASN A 163 -16.78 4.21 8.59
CA ASN A 163 -17.12 2.83 8.88
C ASN A 163 -18.18 2.27 7.92
N ASP A 164 -19.27 2.99 7.70
CA ASP A 164 -20.38 2.54 6.83
C ASP A 164 -19.93 2.36 5.37
N GLU A 165 -19.02 3.25 4.90
CA GLU A 165 -18.47 3.20 3.55
C GLU A 165 -17.53 2.01 3.36
N LEU A 166 -16.76 1.65 4.38
CA LEU A 166 -15.89 0.48 4.33
C LEU A 166 -16.67 -0.82 4.56
N ALA A 167 -17.61 -0.82 5.52
CA ALA A 167 -18.41 -1.98 5.88
C ALA A 167 -19.26 -2.51 4.71
N CYS A 168 -19.77 -1.63 3.82
CA CYS A 168 -20.53 -2.05 2.65
C CYS A 168 -19.72 -2.91 1.65
N HIS A 169 -18.37 -2.93 1.78
CA HIS A 169 -17.49 -3.80 0.99
C HIS A 169 -17.20 -5.14 1.67
N ALA A 170 -17.88 -5.44 2.79
CA ALA A 170 -17.81 -6.71 3.53
C ALA A 170 -16.40 -7.14 3.93
N PRO A 171 -15.57 -6.31 4.63
CA PRO A 171 -14.31 -6.77 5.20
C PRO A 171 -14.59 -7.82 6.29
N ASP A 172 -13.59 -8.66 6.63
CA ASP A 172 -13.73 -9.64 7.72
C ASP A 172 -13.93 -8.97 9.09
N ALA A 173 -13.36 -7.77 9.25
CA ALA A 173 -13.63 -6.86 10.39
C ALA A 173 -13.49 -5.41 9.94
N CYS A 174 -14.23 -4.51 10.62
CA CYS A 174 -14.10 -3.07 10.45
C CYS A 174 -13.98 -2.42 11.82
N VAL A 175 -12.94 -1.62 12.02
CA VAL A 175 -12.64 -0.93 13.27
C VAL A 175 -12.50 0.56 13.04
N SER A 176 -12.89 1.37 14.05
CA SER A 176 -12.86 2.82 13.95
C SER A 176 -11.45 3.39 14.08
N SER A 177 -10.55 2.67 14.74
CA SER A 177 -9.16 3.08 14.97
C SER A 177 -8.23 1.88 15.07
N CYS A 178 -6.92 2.12 14.90
CA CYS A 178 -5.92 1.07 15.12
C CYS A 178 -5.81 0.66 16.59
N MET A 179 -6.25 1.48 17.53
CA MET A 179 -6.28 1.14 18.96
C MET A 179 -7.22 -0.04 19.25
N GLU A 180 -8.32 -0.18 18.52
CA GLU A 180 -9.24 -1.30 18.67
C GLU A 180 -8.60 -2.65 18.32
N LEU A 181 -7.58 -2.66 17.45
CA LEU A 181 -6.80 -3.87 17.13
C LEU A 181 -5.96 -4.37 18.32
N LEU A 182 -5.76 -3.54 19.35
CA LEU A 182 -5.06 -3.95 20.57
C LEU A 182 -6.00 -4.61 21.59
N ALA A 183 -7.30 -4.36 21.48
CA ALA A 183 -8.30 -4.89 22.40
C ALA A 183 -8.82 -6.29 21.99
N SER A 184 -8.54 -6.72 20.76
CA SER A 184 -8.86 -8.03 20.19
C SER A 184 -7.62 -8.94 20.26
#